data_f9f47cc94aaa1d95f9f0cdba2bbbd362
#
_entry.id   f9f47cc94aaa1d95f9f0cdba2bbbd362
#
_cell.length_a   1.000
_cell.length_b   1.000
_cell.length_c   1.000
_cell.angle_alpha   90.00
_cell.angle_beta   90.00
_cell.angle_gamma   90.00
#
_symmetry.space_group_name_H-M   'P 1'
#
loop_
_entity.id
_entity.type
_entity.pdbx_description
1 polymer ?
#
loop_
_entity_poly.entity_id
_entity_poly.type
_entity_poly.pdbx_seq_one_letter_code
_entity_poly.pdbx_strand_id
1 'polypeptide(L)'
;ASMRGLRRVFAILGEFSGEVFLSLILGIAAVAAGIGLLGTSAYLIASAALKPSIAELQVAIVGVRFFGISRGVFRYLERLRSHSVNLRVLTRLREEFYKRVEPGAPVNLLSPHSGDVLQRVMGDLETLECFYVRVIAPFVVALVIISGVSLFVGGYALQLGLILGTGLIICGFVHPALSVLISRNHITTLSRSRAAASARLVETLQGLEDIQVYNAQERYIGEILDEFKRSGMLQKRLVNINAGNSGLALLFTNLTVLTLIWAAIPLVGEGQFTGISL
;
A
#
# COMPACT_ATOMS: atom_id res chain seq x y z
N ALA A 1 16.30 5.37 -1.70
CA ALA A 1 15.99 6.81 -1.97
C ALA A 1 16.82 7.67 -1.01
N SER A 2 17.62 8.63 -1.54
CA SER A 2 18.43 9.49 -0.70
C SER A 2 17.50 10.43 0.08
N MET A 3 17.85 10.78 1.34
CA MET A 3 17.09 11.73 2.17
C MET A 3 16.81 13.07 1.44
N ARG A 4 17.70 13.47 0.53
CA ARG A 4 17.52 14.65 -0.32
C ARG A 4 16.35 14.52 -1.31
N GLY A 5 16.12 13.32 -1.86
CA GLY A 5 14.98 13.04 -2.77
C GLY A 5 13.64 13.12 -2.06
N LEU A 6 13.52 12.51 -0.87
CA LEU A 6 12.31 12.57 -0.06
C LEU A 6 11.94 14.00 0.34
N ARG A 7 12.91 14.79 0.79
CA ARG A 7 12.70 16.20 1.17
C ARG A 7 12.16 17.05 -0.01
N ARG A 8 12.55 16.73 -1.24
CA ARG A 8 12.02 17.38 -2.45
C ARG A 8 10.59 17.00 -2.75
N VAL A 9 10.28 15.70 -2.68
CA VAL A 9 8.88 15.24 -2.86
C VAL A 9 7.95 15.93 -1.86
N PHE A 10 8.37 16.05 -0.59
CA PHE A 10 7.60 16.78 0.41
C PHE A 10 7.46 18.29 0.09
N ALA A 11 8.49 18.92 -0.45
CA ALA A 11 8.41 20.32 -0.87
C ALA A 11 7.41 20.52 -2.02
N ILE A 12 7.43 19.64 -3.03
CA ILE A 12 6.49 19.68 -4.17
C ILE A 12 5.06 19.37 -3.71
N LEU A 13 4.88 18.39 -2.81
CA LEU A 13 3.56 18.10 -2.22
C LEU A 13 3.01 19.31 -1.45
N GLY A 14 3.88 20.11 -0.84
CA GLY A 14 3.52 21.37 -0.19
C GLY A 14 2.90 22.40 -1.14
N GLU A 15 3.32 22.44 -2.41
CA GLU A 15 2.73 23.31 -3.43
C GLU A 15 1.26 22.94 -3.73
N PHE A 16 0.89 21.67 -3.56
CA PHE A 16 -0.46 21.12 -3.79
C PHE A 16 -1.19 20.76 -2.50
N SER A 17 -0.83 21.37 -1.38
CA SER A 17 -1.32 21.03 -0.03
C SER A 17 -2.84 20.94 0.07
N GLY A 18 -3.58 21.83 -0.58
CA GLY A 18 -5.06 21.81 -0.57
C GLY A 18 -5.65 20.56 -1.23
N GLU A 19 -5.11 20.12 -2.38
CA GLU A 19 -5.58 18.92 -3.08
C GLU A 19 -5.16 17.67 -2.33
N VAL A 20 -3.95 17.65 -1.78
CA VAL A 20 -3.44 16.59 -0.90
C VAL A 20 -4.35 16.43 0.32
N PHE A 21 -4.66 17.52 1.00
CA PHE A 21 -5.54 17.54 2.18
C PHE A 21 -6.94 17.05 1.84
N LEU A 22 -7.52 17.51 0.73
CA LEU A 22 -8.82 17.06 0.26
C LEU A 22 -8.84 15.55 -0.06
N SER A 23 -7.80 15.04 -0.72
CA SER A 23 -7.71 13.61 -1.02
C SER A 23 -7.58 12.76 0.25
N LEU A 24 -6.88 13.25 1.28
CA LEU A 24 -6.78 12.58 2.58
C LEU A 24 -8.12 12.56 3.31
N ILE A 25 -8.85 13.68 3.34
CA ILE A 25 -10.20 13.73 3.94
C ILE A 25 -11.14 12.75 3.25
N LEU A 26 -11.14 12.73 1.92
CA LEU A 26 -11.97 11.80 1.15
C LEU A 26 -11.57 10.34 1.41
N GLY A 27 -10.29 10.05 1.59
CA GLY A 27 -9.78 8.73 1.96
C GLY A 27 -10.26 8.31 3.36
N ILE A 28 -10.17 9.21 4.33
CA ILE A 28 -10.68 9.00 5.69
C ILE A 28 -12.20 8.76 5.65
N ALA A 29 -12.95 9.61 4.93
CA ALA A 29 -14.39 9.47 4.79
C ALA A 29 -14.80 8.15 4.11
N ALA A 30 -14.06 7.69 3.10
CA ALA A 30 -14.31 6.43 2.43
C ALA A 30 -14.12 5.22 3.37
N VAL A 31 -13.06 5.24 4.20
CA VAL A 31 -12.82 4.17 5.19
C VAL A 31 -13.83 4.23 6.32
N ALA A 32 -14.11 5.42 6.84
CA ALA A 32 -15.12 5.63 7.91
C ALA A 32 -16.51 5.18 7.45
N ALA A 33 -16.91 5.51 6.20
CA ALA A 33 -18.16 5.00 5.62
C ALA A 33 -18.16 3.47 5.49
N GLY A 34 -17.01 2.86 5.18
CA GLY A 34 -16.87 1.40 5.16
C GLY A 34 -17.05 0.76 6.55
N ILE A 35 -16.49 1.36 7.59
CA ILE A 35 -16.65 0.92 8.98
C ILE A 35 -18.11 1.12 9.42
N GLY A 36 -18.71 2.28 9.12
CA GLY A 36 -20.12 2.56 9.41
C GLY A 36 -21.05 1.58 8.71
N LEU A 37 -20.77 1.20 7.47
CA LEU A 37 -21.53 0.19 6.74
C LEU A 37 -21.47 -1.17 7.45
N LEU A 38 -20.29 -1.63 7.84
CA LEU A 38 -20.12 -2.93 8.51
C LEU A 38 -20.82 -2.90 9.90
N GLY A 39 -20.60 -1.83 10.67
CA GLY A 39 -21.21 -1.68 12.00
C GLY A 39 -22.75 -1.62 11.94
N THR A 40 -23.32 -0.80 11.04
CA THR A 40 -24.78 -0.73 10.88
C THR A 40 -25.38 -2.02 10.34
N SER A 41 -24.67 -2.73 9.46
CA SER A 41 -25.09 -4.04 8.96
C SER A 41 -25.08 -5.10 10.07
N ALA A 42 -24.02 -5.15 10.88
CA ALA A 42 -23.94 -6.06 12.03
C ALA A 42 -25.03 -5.78 13.04
N TYR A 43 -25.24 -4.50 13.38
CA TYR A 43 -26.34 -4.08 14.26
C TYR A 43 -27.70 -4.49 13.70
N LEU A 44 -27.96 -4.28 12.41
CA LEU A 44 -29.23 -4.66 11.78
C LEU A 44 -29.47 -6.16 11.86
N ILE A 45 -28.45 -6.98 11.59
CA ILE A 45 -28.54 -8.45 11.66
C ILE A 45 -28.81 -8.91 13.10
N ALA A 46 -28.06 -8.37 14.07
CA ALA A 46 -28.21 -8.71 15.48
C ALA A 46 -29.58 -8.28 16.01
N SER A 47 -30.04 -7.07 15.67
CA SER A 47 -31.36 -6.56 16.08
C SER A 47 -32.49 -7.36 15.43
N ALA A 48 -32.39 -7.74 14.17
CA ALA A 48 -33.40 -8.53 13.47
C ALA A 48 -33.64 -9.91 14.11
N ALA A 49 -32.62 -10.49 14.76
CA ALA A 49 -32.73 -11.75 15.48
C ALA A 49 -33.72 -11.69 16.64
N LEU A 50 -33.95 -10.51 17.23
CA LEU A 50 -34.95 -10.28 18.30
C LEU A 50 -36.34 -10.07 17.77
N LYS A 51 -36.56 -10.12 16.45
CA LYS A 51 -37.89 -9.96 15.80
C LYS A 51 -38.64 -8.65 16.16
N PRO A 52 -37.94 -7.48 16.16
CA PRO A 52 -38.58 -6.21 16.39
C PRO A 52 -39.51 -5.82 15.23
N SER A 53 -40.29 -4.77 15.40
CA SER A 53 -41.10 -4.21 14.32
C SER A 53 -40.20 -3.65 13.21
N ILE A 54 -40.69 -3.68 11.95
CA ILE A 54 -39.92 -3.11 10.78
C ILE A 54 -39.65 -1.62 11.02
N ALA A 55 -40.52 -0.92 11.72
CA ALA A 55 -40.35 0.50 12.03
C ALA A 55 -39.10 0.77 12.88
N GLU A 56 -38.76 -0.11 13.82
CA GLU A 56 -37.58 0.02 14.68
C GLU A 56 -36.28 -0.19 13.88
N LEU A 57 -36.29 -1.05 12.85
CA LEU A 57 -35.13 -1.34 12.00
C LEU A 57 -34.94 -0.31 10.88
N GLN A 58 -35.90 0.57 10.62
CA GLN A 58 -35.90 1.47 9.47
C GLN A 58 -34.68 2.40 9.45
N VAL A 59 -34.27 2.92 10.59
CA VAL A 59 -33.08 3.78 10.71
C VAL A 59 -31.82 3.03 10.34
N ALA A 60 -31.67 1.80 10.81
CA ALA A 60 -30.48 0.97 10.45
C ALA A 60 -30.47 0.60 8.96
N ILE A 61 -31.65 0.29 8.38
CA ILE A 61 -31.79 0.01 6.95
C ILE A 61 -31.36 1.22 6.10
N VAL A 62 -31.81 2.42 6.47
CA VAL A 62 -31.41 3.68 5.80
C VAL A 62 -29.92 3.93 6.00
N GLY A 63 -29.40 3.68 7.20
CA GLY A 63 -27.96 3.80 7.51
C GLY A 63 -27.09 2.91 6.62
N VAL A 64 -27.46 1.64 6.44
CA VAL A 64 -26.75 0.71 5.54
C VAL A 64 -26.74 1.25 4.10
N ARG A 65 -27.86 1.75 3.60
CA ARG A 65 -27.93 2.34 2.25
C ARG A 65 -27.07 3.59 2.14
N PHE A 66 -27.16 4.48 3.12
CA PHE A 66 -26.39 5.72 3.17
C PHE A 66 -24.88 5.43 3.16
N PHE A 67 -24.38 4.59 4.06
CA PHE A 67 -22.95 4.26 4.13
C PHE A 67 -22.48 3.48 2.90
N GLY A 68 -23.33 2.61 2.33
CA GLY A 68 -23.00 1.86 1.12
C GLY A 68 -22.77 2.78 -0.09
N ILE A 69 -23.64 3.74 -0.32
CA ILE A 69 -23.52 4.73 -1.39
C ILE A 69 -22.34 5.68 -1.11
N SER A 70 -22.29 6.23 0.11
CA SER A 70 -21.25 7.19 0.52
C SER A 70 -19.83 6.63 0.38
N ARG A 71 -19.63 5.35 0.76
CA ARG A 71 -18.35 4.66 0.59
C ARG A 71 -17.91 4.65 -0.88
N GLY A 72 -18.83 4.34 -1.80
CA GLY A 72 -18.54 4.31 -3.25
C GLY A 72 -18.18 5.69 -3.77
N VAL A 73 -18.97 6.71 -3.43
CA VAL A 73 -18.78 8.10 -3.83
C VAL A 73 -17.45 8.65 -3.29
N PHE A 74 -17.19 8.50 -1.99
CA PHE A 74 -15.94 8.99 -1.40
C PHE A 74 -14.71 8.27 -1.96
N ARG A 75 -14.79 6.95 -2.21
CA ARG A 75 -13.70 6.21 -2.83
C ARG A 75 -13.42 6.68 -4.27
N TYR A 76 -14.46 6.98 -5.04
CA TYR A 76 -14.32 7.52 -6.39
C TYR A 76 -13.65 8.89 -6.37
N LEU A 77 -14.15 9.81 -5.52
CA LEU A 77 -13.63 11.16 -5.39
C LEU A 77 -12.19 11.17 -4.88
N GLU A 78 -11.87 10.32 -3.89
CA GLU A 78 -10.51 10.14 -3.38
C GLU A 78 -9.57 9.70 -4.51
N ARG A 79 -9.96 8.67 -5.27
CA ARG A 79 -9.13 8.17 -6.37
C ARG A 79 -8.94 9.23 -7.46
N LEU A 80 -9.98 9.99 -7.79
CA LEU A 80 -9.90 11.08 -8.76
C LEU A 80 -8.91 12.15 -8.31
N ARG A 81 -8.98 12.57 -7.05
CA ARG A 81 -8.12 13.63 -6.49
C ARG A 81 -6.69 13.15 -6.28
N SER A 82 -6.49 11.99 -5.71
CA SER A 82 -5.16 11.42 -5.50
C SER A 82 -4.41 11.18 -6.82
N HIS A 83 -5.13 10.74 -7.87
CA HIS A 83 -4.55 10.58 -9.20
C HIS A 83 -4.19 11.94 -9.84
N SER A 84 -5.03 12.96 -9.69
CA SER A 84 -4.74 14.33 -10.16
C SER A 84 -3.47 14.90 -9.49
N VAL A 85 -3.36 14.77 -8.16
CA VAL A 85 -2.15 15.16 -7.41
C VAL A 85 -0.92 14.43 -7.94
N ASN A 86 -1.04 13.12 -8.13
CA ASN A 86 0.04 12.27 -8.62
C ASN A 86 0.59 12.75 -9.97
N LEU A 87 -0.29 13.02 -10.94
CA LEU A 87 0.10 13.51 -12.26
C LEU A 87 0.77 14.90 -12.20
N ARG A 88 0.30 15.80 -11.34
CA ARG A 88 0.91 17.13 -11.17
C ARG A 88 2.30 17.05 -10.54
N VAL A 89 2.45 16.19 -9.53
CA VAL A 89 3.77 15.92 -8.91
C VAL A 89 4.75 15.37 -9.96
N LEU A 90 4.30 14.43 -10.80
CA LEU A 90 5.12 13.89 -11.89
C LEU A 90 5.55 14.96 -12.89
N THR A 91 4.60 15.80 -13.33
CA THR A 91 4.89 16.92 -14.24
C THR A 91 5.94 17.86 -13.64
N ARG A 92 5.81 18.21 -12.36
CA ARG A 92 6.75 19.08 -11.67
C ARG A 92 8.13 18.45 -11.51
N LEU A 93 8.18 17.17 -11.17
CA LEU A 93 9.44 16.41 -11.08
C LEU A 93 10.16 16.34 -12.43
N ARG A 94 9.41 16.12 -13.53
CA ARG A 94 9.97 16.11 -14.90
C ARG A 94 10.50 17.49 -15.30
N GLU A 95 9.77 18.54 -15.01
CA GLU A 95 10.20 19.92 -15.28
C GLU A 95 11.49 20.27 -14.51
N GLU A 96 11.55 19.95 -13.22
CA GLU A 96 12.78 20.17 -12.42
C GLU A 96 13.97 19.34 -12.92
N PHE A 97 13.71 18.09 -13.34
CA PHE A 97 14.75 17.26 -13.92
C PHE A 97 15.29 17.88 -15.21
N TYR A 98 14.40 18.26 -16.13
CA TYR A 98 14.79 18.88 -17.40
C TYR A 98 15.64 20.14 -17.19
N LYS A 99 15.20 21.06 -16.36
CA LYS A 99 15.94 22.29 -16.01
C LYS A 99 17.35 22.04 -15.46
N ARG A 100 17.61 20.88 -14.90
CA ARG A 100 18.93 20.52 -14.36
C ARG A 100 19.84 19.84 -15.39
N VAL A 101 19.25 19.12 -16.33
CA VAL A 101 20.00 18.41 -17.38
C VAL A 101 20.34 19.35 -18.52
N GLU A 102 19.44 20.27 -18.88
CA GLU A 102 19.58 21.21 -19.97
C GLU A 102 20.92 21.99 -19.98
N PRO A 103 21.41 22.57 -18.87
CA PRO A 103 22.68 23.31 -18.88
C PRO A 103 23.93 22.44 -19.15
N GLY A 104 23.81 21.14 -18.94
CA GLY A 104 24.90 20.18 -19.19
C GLY A 104 24.83 19.49 -20.55
N ALA A 105 23.79 19.73 -21.33
CA ALA A 105 23.69 19.24 -22.70
C ALA A 105 24.48 20.17 -23.64
N PRO A 106 25.15 19.67 -24.69
CA PRO A 106 25.17 18.27 -25.16
C PRO A 106 26.27 17.38 -24.57
N VAL A 107 27.25 17.93 -23.84
CA VAL A 107 28.49 17.23 -23.44
C VAL A 107 28.22 15.96 -22.63
N ASN A 108 27.27 16.02 -21.69
CA ASN A 108 26.92 14.87 -20.85
C ASN A 108 25.99 13.84 -21.54
N LEU A 109 25.37 14.21 -22.66
CA LEU A 109 24.45 13.34 -23.41
C LEU A 109 25.15 12.62 -24.58
N LEU A 110 26.34 13.01 -24.94
CA LEU A 110 27.15 12.36 -25.99
C LEU A 110 27.84 11.06 -25.51
N SER A 111 27.68 10.69 -24.25
CA SER A 111 28.23 9.43 -23.74
C SER A 111 27.42 8.23 -24.30
N PRO A 112 28.11 7.11 -24.66
CA PRO A 112 27.44 5.91 -25.19
C PRO A 112 26.35 5.32 -24.26
N HIS A 113 26.33 5.73 -23.00
CA HIS A 113 25.41 5.25 -21.95
C HIS A 113 24.28 6.25 -21.62
N SER A 114 24.09 7.29 -22.42
CA SER A 114 23.08 8.33 -22.16
C SER A 114 21.63 7.78 -22.09
N GLY A 115 21.32 6.79 -22.92
CA GLY A 115 20.01 6.13 -22.90
C GLY A 115 19.74 5.35 -21.61
N ASP A 116 20.74 4.66 -21.08
CA ASP A 116 20.62 3.91 -19.80
C ASP A 116 20.43 4.85 -18.60
N VAL A 117 21.16 5.98 -18.59
CA VAL A 117 20.98 7.02 -17.56
C VAL A 117 19.60 7.61 -17.62
N LEU A 118 19.10 7.93 -18.81
CA LEU A 118 17.75 8.49 -18.98
C LEU A 118 16.68 7.49 -18.55
N GLN A 119 16.78 6.23 -18.93
CA GLN A 119 15.84 5.18 -18.54
C GLN A 119 15.83 4.96 -17.02
N ARG A 120 17.00 4.95 -16.38
CA ARG A 120 17.12 4.84 -14.92
C ARG A 120 16.45 6.01 -14.21
N VAL A 121 16.68 7.23 -14.68
CA VAL A 121 16.08 8.43 -14.09
C VAL A 121 14.56 8.43 -14.29
N MET A 122 14.07 8.03 -15.45
CA MET A 122 12.61 7.91 -15.68
C MET A 122 11.98 6.89 -14.74
N GLY A 123 12.60 5.73 -14.52
CA GLY A 123 12.15 4.73 -13.56
C GLY A 123 12.18 5.23 -12.11
N ASP A 124 13.20 6.03 -11.73
CA ASP A 124 13.27 6.65 -10.41
C ASP A 124 12.17 7.70 -10.21
N LEU A 125 11.84 8.50 -11.24
CA LEU A 125 10.75 9.47 -11.21
C LEU A 125 9.38 8.80 -11.05
N GLU A 126 9.11 7.71 -11.78
CA GLU A 126 7.89 6.91 -11.64
C GLU A 126 7.75 6.31 -10.24
N THR A 127 8.86 5.88 -9.64
CA THR A 127 8.86 5.37 -8.26
C THR A 127 8.52 6.47 -7.25
N LEU A 128 9.04 7.68 -7.45
CA LEU A 128 8.76 8.83 -6.61
C LEU A 128 7.33 9.34 -6.76
N GLU A 129 6.78 9.31 -7.97
CA GLU A 129 5.39 9.63 -8.26
C GLU A 129 4.43 8.80 -7.40
N CYS A 130 4.60 7.48 -7.41
CA CYS A 130 3.73 6.58 -6.67
C CYS A 130 3.90 6.67 -5.14
N PHE A 131 4.93 7.35 -4.64
CA PHE A 131 5.25 7.38 -3.21
C PHE A 131 4.14 8.05 -2.37
N TYR A 132 3.54 9.14 -2.87
CA TYR A 132 2.42 9.78 -2.18
C TYR A 132 1.23 8.84 -2.02
N VAL A 133 0.74 8.27 -3.12
CA VAL A 133 -0.48 7.46 -3.13
C VAL A 133 -0.29 6.12 -2.42
N ARG A 134 0.90 5.52 -2.52
CA ARG A 134 1.15 4.17 -1.98
C ARG A 134 1.70 4.16 -0.56
N VAL A 135 2.28 5.26 -0.09
CA VAL A 135 2.94 5.30 1.22
C VAL A 135 2.34 6.39 2.11
N ILE A 136 2.38 7.67 1.68
CA ILE A 136 2.00 8.78 2.56
C ILE A 136 0.49 8.75 2.85
N ALA A 137 -0.34 8.71 1.81
CA ALA A 137 -1.78 8.78 1.97
C ALA A 137 -2.36 7.62 2.81
N PRO A 138 -2.04 6.33 2.53
CA PRO A 138 -2.52 5.23 3.37
C PRO A 138 -2.03 5.30 4.82
N PHE A 139 -0.78 5.76 5.03
CA PHE A 139 -0.21 5.90 6.37
C PHE A 139 -0.98 6.93 7.21
N VAL A 140 -1.24 8.12 6.66
CA VAL A 140 -1.99 9.18 7.35
C VAL A 140 -3.43 8.76 7.60
N VAL A 141 -4.10 8.18 6.58
CA VAL A 141 -5.49 7.67 6.71
C VAL A 141 -5.55 6.60 7.80
N ALA A 142 -4.63 5.63 7.80
CA ALA A 142 -4.59 4.58 8.82
C ALA A 142 -4.42 5.16 10.23
N LEU A 143 -3.51 6.12 10.41
CA LEU A 143 -3.27 6.74 11.72
C LEU A 143 -4.51 7.44 12.25
N VAL A 144 -5.20 8.23 11.42
CA VAL A 144 -6.44 8.92 11.82
C VAL A 144 -7.56 7.94 12.11
N ILE A 145 -7.75 6.91 11.29
CA ILE A 145 -8.79 5.90 11.50
C ILE A 145 -8.51 5.07 12.75
N ILE A 146 -7.28 4.60 12.96
CA ILE A 146 -6.91 3.84 14.16
C ILE A 146 -7.18 4.68 15.41
N SER A 147 -6.73 5.93 15.43
CA SER A 147 -6.99 6.83 16.57
C SER A 147 -8.48 7.07 16.78
N GLY A 148 -9.23 7.39 15.71
CA GLY A 148 -10.65 7.68 15.79
C GLY A 148 -11.48 6.49 16.27
N VAL A 149 -11.24 5.29 15.71
CA VAL A 149 -11.99 4.08 16.11
C VAL A 149 -11.60 3.62 17.52
N SER A 150 -10.30 3.69 17.88
CA SER A 150 -9.86 3.34 19.22
C SER A 150 -10.42 4.28 20.29
N LEU A 151 -10.49 5.59 20.00
CA LEU A 151 -11.12 6.56 20.90
C LEU A 151 -12.64 6.34 21.00
N PHE A 152 -13.30 6.06 19.88
CA PHE A 152 -14.73 5.78 19.84
C PHE A 152 -15.07 4.56 20.70
N VAL A 153 -14.38 3.44 20.50
CA VAL A 153 -14.58 2.21 21.28
C VAL A 153 -14.14 2.41 22.75
N GLY A 154 -13.05 3.15 22.97
CA GLY A 154 -12.55 3.49 24.31
C GLY A 154 -13.49 4.36 25.11
N GLY A 155 -14.37 5.15 24.46
CA GLY A 155 -15.45 5.90 25.10
C GLY A 155 -16.52 5.03 25.74
N TYR A 156 -16.69 3.80 25.24
CA TYR A 156 -17.58 2.80 25.86
C TYR A 156 -16.84 2.02 26.96
N ALA A 157 -15.66 1.46 26.65
CA ALA A 157 -14.80 0.79 27.61
C ALA A 157 -13.33 1.01 27.24
N LEU A 158 -12.55 1.63 28.14
CA LEU A 158 -11.15 1.95 27.91
C LEU A 158 -10.34 0.71 27.54
N GLN A 159 -10.62 -0.43 28.16
CA GLN A 159 -9.93 -1.69 27.87
C GLN A 159 -10.11 -2.12 26.41
N LEU A 160 -11.34 -2.05 25.87
CA LEU A 160 -11.63 -2.43 24.48
C LEU A 160 -10.94 -1.48 23.49
N GLY A 161 -10.97 -0.17 23.77
CA GLY A 161 -10.24 0.82 22.96
C GLY A 161 -8.74 0.58 22.91
N LEU A 162 -8.12 0.22 24.04
CA LEU A 162 -6.70 -0.10 24.12
C LEU A 162 -6.35 -1.40 23.38
N ILE A 163 -7.15 -2.46 23.54
CA ILE A 163 -6.95 -3.73 22.82
C ILE A 163 -7.06 -3.51 21.31
N LEU A 164 -8.10 -2.80 20.88
CA LEU A 164 -8.29 -2.47 19.46
C LEU A 164 -7.15 -1.62 18.91
N GLY A 165 -6.80 -0.54 19.61
CA GLY A 165 -5.72 0.36 19.19
C GLY A 165 -4.36 -0.35 19.08
N THR A 166 -3.99 -1.14 20.09
CA THR A 166 -2.74 -1.91 20.07
C THR A 166 -2.73 -2.96 18.96
N GLY A 167 -3.82 -3.70 18.77
CA GLY A 167 -3.96 -4.68 17.69
C GLY A 167 -3.83 -4.04 16.30
N LEU A 168 -4.52 -2.91 16.08
CA LEU A 168 -4.44 -2.18 14.81
C LEU A 168 -3.05 -1.57 14.56
N ILE A 169 -2.36 -1.07 15.60
CA ILE A 169 -0.97 -0.58 15.48
C ILE A 169 -0.03 -1.73 15.11
N ILE A 170 -0.17 -2.88 15.77
CA ILE A 170 0.65 -4.06 15.45
C ILE A 170 0.43 -4.48 13.99
N CYS A 171 -0.82 -4.64 13.56
CA CYS A 171 -1.14 -5.06 12.19
C CYS A 171 -0.81 -4.00 11.14
N GLY A 172 -1.06 -2.72 11.42
CA GLY A 172 -0.91 -1.62 10.46
C GLY A 172 0.50 -1.06 10.32
N PHE A 173 1.33 -1.13 11.38
CA PHE A 173 2.65 -0.51 11.39
C PHE A 173 3.77 -1.48 11.76
N VAL A 174 3.66 -2.21 12.87
CA VAL A 174 4.75 -3.06 13.36
C VAL A 174 5.00 -4.23 12.41
N HIS A 175 3.95 -4.95 12.06
CA HIS A 175 4.04 -6.10 11.16
C HIS A 175 4.58 -5.73 9.75
N PRO A 176 4.07 -4.70 9.05
CA PRO A 176 4.64 -4.29 7.77
C PRO A 176 6.10 -3.81 7.86
N ALA A 177 6.48 -3.11 8.93
CA ALA A 177 7.86 -2.68 9.15
C ALA A 177 8.80 -3.87 9.30
N LEU A 178 8.43 -4.88 10.09
CA LEU A 178 9.19 -6.12 10.23
C LEU A 178 9.26 -6.89 8.90
N SER A 179 8.16 -6.97 8.16
CA SER A 179 8.12 -7.61 6.84
C SER A 179 9.11 -6.98 5.86
N VAL A 180 9.18 -5.64 5.81
CA VAL A 180 10.15 -4.92 4.98
C VAL A 180 11.59 -5.21 5.42
N LEU A 181 11.88 -5.21 6.72
CA LEU A 181 13.21 -5.51 7.25
C LEU A 181 13.68 -6.91 6.86
N ILE A 182 12.80 -7.91 6.93
CA ILE A 182 13.10 -9.29 6.56
C ILE A 182 13.29 -9.43 5.04
N SER A 183 12.45 -8.77 4.25
CA SER A 183 12.41 -8.95 2.80
C SER A 183 13.47 -8.13 2.04
N ARG A 184 13.99 -7.03 2.62
CA ARG A 184 14.85 -6.07 1.90
C ARG A 184 16.08 -6.70 1.25
N ASN A 185 16.76 -7.63 1.94
CA ASN A 185 17.97 -8.28 1.43
C ASN A 185 17.64 -9.23 0.27
N HIS A 186 16.49 -9.91 0.34
CA HIS A 186 16.00 -10.79 -0.72
C HIS A 186 15.57 -10.00 -1.96
N ILE A 187 14.94 -8.84 -1.78
CA ILE A 187 14.56 -7.94 -2.87
C ILE A 187 15.79 -7.43 -3.62
N THR A 188 16.82 -6.97 -2.90
CA THR A 188 18.05 -6.47 -3.53
C THR A 188 18.80 -7.58 -4.28
N THR A 189 18.84 -8.79 -3.73
CA THR A 189 19.47 -9.95 -4.37
C THR A 189 18.71 -10.34 -5.66
N LEU A 190 17.38 -10.39 -5.60
CA LEU A 190 16.54 -10.66 -6.78
C LEU A 190 16.70 -9.59 -7.86
N SER A 191 16.72 -8.31 -7.48
CA SER A 191 16.91 -7.20 -8.41
C SER A 191 18.26 -7.29 -9.14
N ARG A 192 19.33 -7.62 -8.41
CA ARG A 192 20.67 -7.83 -9.01
C ARG A 192 20.69 -9.03 -9.96
N SER A 193 20.08 -10.16 -9.56
CA SER A 193 20.00 -11.36 -10.41
C SER A 193 19.21 -11.09 -11.68
N ARG A 194 18.10 -10.35 -11.61
CA ARG A 194 17.34 -9.95 -12.81
C ARG A 194 18.12 -9.03 -13.72
N ALA A 195 18.82 -8.05 -13.15
CA ALA A 195 19.67 -7.14 -13.94
C ALA A 195 20.79 -7.91 -14.67
N ALA A 196 21.43 -8.87 -14.00
CA ALA A 196 22.45 -9.73 -14.62
C ALA A 196 21.86 -10.59 -15.75
N ALA A 197 20.69 -11.21 -15.54
CA ALA A 197 20.01 -11.99 -16.57
C ALA A 197 19.62 -11.15 -17.79
N SER A 198 19.12 -9.92 -17.57
CA SER A 198 18.78 -9.01 -18.65
C SER A 198 20.02 -8.54 -19.42
N ALA A 199 21.10 -8.20 -18.72
CA ALA A 199 22.37 -7.81 -19.35
C ALA A 199 22.93 -8.94 -20.22
N ARG A 200 22.91 -10.19 -19.70
CA ARG A 200 23.37 -11.37 -20.45
C ARG A 200 22.52 -11.62 -21.70
N LEU A 201 21.21 -11.43 -21.59
CA LEU A 201 20.31 -11.56 -22.74
C LEU A 201 20.63 -10.53 -23.83
N VAL A 202 20.81 -9.26 -23.44
CA VAL A 202 21.16 -8.18 -24.38
C VAL A 202 22.52 -8.44 -25.05
N GLU A 203 23.54 -8.82 -24.25
CA GLU A 203 24.89 -9.17 -24.77
C GLU A 203 24.80 -10.32 -25.78
N THR A 204 24.03 -11.36 -25.48
CA THR A 204 23.83 -12.50 -26.38
C THR A 204 23.11 -12.10 -27.67
N LEU A 205 22.12 -11.22 -27.59
CA LEU A 205 21.42 -10.73 -28.79
C LEU A 205 22.31 -9.84 -29.66
N GLN A 206 23.13 -9.00 -29.03
CA GLN A 206 24.11 -8.15 -29.78
C GLN A 206 25.21 -8.95 -30.44
N GLY A 207 25.65 -10.03 -29.83
CA GLY A 207 26.68 -10.94 -30.36
C GLY A 207 26.11 -12.13 -31.14
N LEU A 208 24.86 -12.09 -31.58
CA LEU A 208 24.18 -13.24 -32.18
C LEU A 208 24.84 -13.74 -33.45
N GLU A 209 25.37 -12.83 -34.29
CA GLU A 209 26.10 -13.17 -35.51
C GLU A 209 27.36 -13.96 -35.20
N ASP A 210 28.17 -13.51 -34.25
CA ASP A 210 29.37 -14.21 -33.79
C ASP A 210 29.07 -15.58 -33.19
N ILE A 211 28.03 -15.65 -32.37
CA ILE A 211 27.58 -16.88 -31.73
C ILE A 211 27.16 -17.92 -32.77
N GLN A 212 26.52 -17.50 -33.87
CA GLN A 212 26.14 -18.37 -34.99
C GLN A 212 27.37 -18.86 -35.76
N VAL A 213 28.32 -17.98 -36.06
CA VAL A 213 29.54 -18.33 -36.78
C VAL A 213 30.36 -19.39 -36.03
N TYR A 214 30.43 -19.25 -34.69
CA TYR A 214 31.19 -20.22 -33.86
C TYR A 214 30.36 -21.42 -33.39
N ASN A 215 29.08 -21.56 -33.85
CA ASN A 215 28.16 -22.64 -33.50
C ASN A 215 28.00 -22.83 -31.98
N ALA A 216 27.94 -21.72 -31.22
CA ALA A 216 27.97 -21.68 -29.78
C ALA A 216 26.54 -21.45 -29.13
N GLN A 217 25.48 -21.52 -29.93
CA GLN A 217 24.12 -21.15 -29.52
C GLN A 217 23.62 -21.94 -28.30
N GLU A 218 23.83 -23.26 -28.29
CA GLU A 218 23.34 -24.10 -27.17
C GLU A 218 23.99 -23.73 -25.84
N ARG A 219 25.29 -23.37 -25.87
CA ARG A 219 25.99 -22.93 -24.66
C ARG A 219 25.43 -21.62 -24.12
N TYR A 220 25.24 -20.61 -24.97
CA TYR A 220 24.71 -19.31 -24.55
C TYR A 220 23.25 -19.40 -24.09
N ILE A 221 22.43 -20.22 -24.75
CA ILE A 221 21.06 -20.50 -24.32
C ILE A 221 21.07 -21.17 -22.94
N GLY A 222 21.94 -22.13 -22.71
CA GLY A 222 22.10 -22.79 -21.41
C GLY A 222 22.46 -21.80 -20.29
N GLU A 223 23.45 -20.94 -20.52
CA GLU A 223 23.85 -19.89 -19.56
C GLU A 223 22.71 -18.94 -19.22
N ILE A 224 21.96 -18.47 -20.22
CA ILE A 224 20.78 -17.60 -20.02
C ILE A 224 19.69 -18.31 -19.24
N LEU A 225 19.36 -19.55 -19.60
CA LEU A 225 18.36 -20.34 -18.90
C LEU A 225 18.71 -20.56 -17.43
N ASP A 226 19.98 -20.79 -17.11
CA ASP A 226 20.42 -20.98 -15.74
C ASP A 226 20.33 -19.70 -14.91
N GLU A 227 20.63 -18.55 -15.48
CA GLU A 227 20.41 -17.25 -14.83
C GLU A 227 18.91 -16.97 -14.59
N PHE A 228 18.05 -17.30 -15.55
CA PHE A 228 16.59 -17.19 -15.37
C PHE A 228 16.06 -18.15 -14.33
N LYS A 229 16.53 -19.41 -14.29
CA LYS A 229 16.19 -20.38 -13.24
C LYS A 229 16.60 -19.87 -11.86
N ARG A 230 17.82 -19.33 -11.73
CA ARG A 230 18.30 -18.73 -10.48
C ARG A 230 17.42 -17.57 -10.03
N SER A 231 17.08 -16.67 -10.93
CA SER A 231 16.12 -15.57 -10.65
C SER A 231 14.75 -16.09 -10.23
N GLY A 232 14.26 -17.14 -10.90
CA GLY A 232 12.99 -17.80 -10.57
C GLY A 232 12.99 -18.42 -9.17
N MET A 233 14.07 -19.08 -8.75
CA MET A 233 14.21 -19.62 -7.39
C MET A 233 14.20 -18.51 -6.32
N LEU A 234 14.92 -17.41 -6.57
CA LEU A 234 14.91 -16.24 -5.67
C LEU A 234 13.53 -15.60 -5.58
N GLN A 235 12.84 -15.48 -6.72
CA GLN A 235 11.46 -14.98 -6.75
C GLN A 235 10.50 -15.88 -5.96
N LYS A 236 10.57 -17.22 -6.15
CA LYS A 236 9.76 -18.18 -5.41
C LYS A 236 9.98 -18.05 -3.89
N ARG A 237 11.24 -17.89 -3.48
CA ARG A 237 11.57 -17.66 -2.07
C ARG A 237 10.94 -16.38 -1.52
N LEU A 238 11.00 -15.28 -2.28
CA LEU A 238 10.37 -14.01 -1.89
C LEU A 238 8.85 -14.13 -1.81
N VAL A 239 8.22 -14.82 -2.76
CA VAL A 239 6.78 -15.10 -2.74
C VAL A 239 6.38 -15.89 -1.50
N ASN A 240 7.15 -16.93 -1.12
CA ASN A 240 6.89 -17.71 0.09
C ASN A 240 7.02 -16.88 1.37
N ILE A 241 8.03 -15.99 1.45
CA ILE A 241 8.18 -15.05 2.57
C ILE A 241 6.96 -14.12 2.64
N ASN A 242 6.52 -13.56 1.51
CA ASN A 242 5.36 -12.68 1.47
C ASN A 242 4.06 -13.42 1.81
N ALA A 243 3.90 -14.66 1.37
CA ALA A 243 2.76 -15.51 1.73
C ALA A 243 2.73 -15.79 3.24
N GLY A 244 3.86 -16.13 3.83
CA GLY A 244 4.00 -16.29 5.28
C GLY A 244 3.66 -15.01 6.05
N ASN A 245 4.16 -13.86 5.59
CA ASN A 245 3.84 -12.57 6.17
C ASN A 245 2.33 -12.25 6.09
N SER A 246 1.69 -12.52 4.95
CA SER A 246 0.23 -12.34 4.82
C SER A 246 -0.56 -13.25 5.76
N GLY A 247 -0.11 -14.50 5.93
CA GLY A 247 -0.70 -15.44 6.90
C GLY A 247 -0.58 -14.93 8.34
N LEU A 248 0.59 -14.41 8.72
CA LEU A 248 0.79 -13.80 10.05
C LEU A 248 -0.09 -12.57 10.26
N ALA A 249 -0.26 -11.70 9.25
CA ALA A 249 -1.15 -10.55 9.34
C ALA A 249 -2.60 -10.97 9.62
N LEU A 250 -3.11 -11.98 8.89
CA LEU A 250 -4.44 -12.54 9.13
C LEU A 250 -4.57 -13.13 10.53
N LEU A 251 -3.54 -13.85 10.99
CA LEU A 251 -3.53 -14.43 12.32
C LEU A 251 -3.60 -13.35 13.42
N PHE A 252 -2.79 -12.30 13.33
CA PHE A 252 -2.83 -11.18 14.28
C PHE A 252 -4.17 -10.46 14.24
N THR A 253 -4.75 -10.24 13.06
CA THR A 253 -6.07 -9.61 12.93
C THR A 253 -7.15 -10.45 13.62
N ASN A 254 -7.21 -11.76 13.35
CA ASN A 254 -8.19 -12.65 13.97
C ASN A 254 -7.96 -12.78 15.49
N LEU A 255 -6.70 -12.80 15.95
CA LEU A 255 -6.38 -12.82 17.38
C LEU A 255 -6.85 -11.54 18.07
N THR A 256 -6.69 -10.38 17.43
CA THR A 256 -7.22 -9.11 17.94
C THR A 256 -8.74 -9.15 18.08
N VAL A 257 -9.44 -9.66 17.06
CA VAL A 257 -10.92 -9.83 17.12
C VAL A 257 -11.32 -10.77 18.24
N LEU A 258 -10.68 -11.94 18.37
CA LEU A 258 -10.98 -12.90 19.44
C LEU A 258 -10.72 -12.29 20.82
N THR A 259 -9.62 -11.56 21.00
CA THR A 259 -9.30 -10.90 22.27
C THR A 259 -10.33 -9.82 22.61
N LEU A 260 -10.80 -9.05 21.60
CA LEU A 260 -11.88 -8.07 21.78
C LEU A 260 -13.18 -8.74 22.24
N ILE A 261 -13.61 -9.79 21.56
CA ILE A 261 -14.81 -10.52 21.93
C ILE A 261 -14.68 -11.09 23.35
N TRP A 262 -13.56 -11.73 23.66
CA TRP A 262 -13.31 -12.30 24.99
C TRP A 262 -13.34 -11.23 26.10
N ALA A 263 -12.73 -10.07 25.86
CA ALA A 263 -12.72 -8.95 26.80
C ALA A 263 -14.09 -8.26 26.93
N ALA A 264 -14.92 -8.33 25.91
CA ALA A 264 -16.25 -7.72 25.89
C ALA A 264 -17.34 -8.57 26.61
N ILE A 265 -17.19 -9.89 26.66
CA ILE A 265 -18.16 -10.80 27.32
C ILE A 265 -18.47 -10.40 28.77
N PRO A 266 -17.48 -10.18 29.67
CA PRO A 266 -17.76 -9.79 31.05
C PRO A 266 -18.47 -8.43 31.15
N LEU A 267 -18.14 -7.48 30.25
CA LEU A 267 -18.77 -6.15 30.24
C LEU A 267 -20.27 -6.20 29.88
N VAL A 268 -20.65 -7.17 29.02
CA VAL A 268 -22.08 -7.45 28.76
C VAL A 268 -22.74 -8.08 29.99
N GLY A 269 -22.05 -8.99 30.70
CA GLY A 269 -22.56 -9.60 31.93
C GLY A 269 -22.78 -8.60 33.08
N GLU A 270 -21.98 -7.54 33.14
CA GLU A 270 -22.11 -6.43 34.09
C GLU A 270 -23.19 -5.39 33.68
N GLY A 271 -23.84 -5.58 32.55
CA GLY A 271 -24.91 -4.69 32.05
C GLY A 271 -24.42 -3.35 31.48
N GLN A 272 -23.10 -3.20 31.26
CA GLN A 272 -22.54 -1.98 30.64
C GLN A 272 -22.89 -1.87 29.16
N PHE A 273 -23.21 -2.99 28.51
CA PHE A 273 -23.62 -3.07 27.09
C PHE A 273 -24.77 -4.07 26.91
N THR A 274 -25.60 -3.81 25.93
CA THR A 274 -26.51 -4.84 25.41
C THR A 274 -25.76 -5.75 24.47
N GLY A 275 -26.05 -7.07 24.44
CA GLY A 275 -25.41 -8.01 23.54
C GLY A 275 -25.50 -7.67 22.04
N ILE A 276 -26.44 -6.75 21.69
CA ILE A 276 -26.62 -6.22 20.32
C ILE A 276 -25.57 -5.15 19.99
N SER A 277 -25.04 -4.43 20.99
CA SER A 277 -24.07 -3.36 20.80
C SER A 277 -22.63 -3.88 20.75
N LEU A 278 -22.43 -5.14 21.01
CA LEU A 278 -21.16 -5.86 20.89
C LEU A 278 -20.93 -6.32 19.46
#